data_915f6961696bacd89826f3e34bd56492
#
_entry.id   915f6961696bacd89826f3e34bd56492
#
_cell.length_a   1.000
_cell.length_b   1.000
_cell.length_c   1.000
_cell.angle_alpha   90.00
_cell.angle_beta   90.00
_cell.angle_gamma   90.00
#
_symmetry.space_group_name_H-M   'P 1'
#
loop_
_entity.id
_entity.type
_entity.pdbx_description
1 polymer ?
#
loop_
_entity_poly.entity_id
_entity_poly.type
_entity_poly.pdbx_seq_one_letter_code
_entity_poly.pdbx_strand_id
1 'polypeptide(L)'
;MKKTAHSTAREKPVATIEDTHYTTADETLLTEVQGILHKVETSSLPASLKEEVAETLQRLNRAMKHAFYQTEFEEITKYIGWLLDLPWNSRSRDNLDTQKAKEILDKNHYGLDQIKERILEYLAVLKLQSEREKTSVVKLSRSSVLCFVGLPGTGKTSLAFSIAESLARQFVRIPMGGMSSPLNLRGQPRAYPEAEPGMIIKALRRAQTKNPVILLDEIDSIAEGAESDLMGVLLELLDPEQNSAFTDYYIDYPFDLSEVFFICSANKIGNITAAVMDRLEIIIMPRYTDEDKIHIARDYLLPREMENVGLKPTIVKFSEDVWPHIIKPFGYVIDIR
;
A
#
# COMPACT_ATOMS: atom_id res chain seq x y z
N MET A 1 -90.80 -44.91 -14.68
CA MET A 1 -89.60 -45.41 -14.03
C MET A 1 -88.38 -44.92 -14.82
N LYS A 2 -87.68 -43.90 -14.45
CA LYS A 2 -86.29 -43.57 -14.88
C LYS A 2 -85.68 -42.69 -13.77
N LYS A 3 -84.61 -43.21 -13.13
CA LYS A 3 -83.87 -42.58 -12.08
C LYS A 3 -82.94 -41.55 -12.70
N THR A 4 -83.00 -40.30 -12.25
CA THR A 4 -82.05 -39.23 -12.50
C THR A 4 -80.90 -39.38 -11.54
N ALA A 5 -79.67 -39.47 -12.11
CA ALA A 5 -78.43 -39.47 -11.36
C ALA A 5 -77.95 -38.01 -11.19
N HIS A 6 -77.79 -37.57 -9.96
CA HIS A 6 -77.09 -36.31 -9.64
C HIS A 6 -75.55 -36.49 -9.78
N SER A 7 -74.92 -35.66 -10.62
CA SER A 7 -73.53 -35.54 -10.70
C SER A 7 -73.06 -34.47 -9.70
N THR A 8 -72.38 -34.91 -8.66
CA THR A 8 -71.61 -33.99 -7.75
C THR A 8 -70.30 -33.60 -8.34
N ALA A 9 -70.16 -32.32 -8.70
CA ALA A 9 -68.89 -31.73 -9.07
C ALA A 9 -67.95 -31.65 -7.86
N ARG A 10 -66.84 -32.34 -7.93
CA ARG A 10 -65.77 -32.20 -6.98
C ARG A 10 -65.06 -30.85 -7.21
N GLU A 11 -65.17 -29.92 -6.26
CA GLU A 11 -64.26 -28.74 -6.15
C GLU A 11 -62.82 -29.22 -5.93
N LYS A 12 -61.92 -28.72 -6.76
CA LYS A 12 -60.48 -28.88 -6.54
C LYS A 12 -60.09 -27.98 -5.40
N PRO A 13 -59.24 -28.44 -4.46
CA PRO A 13 -58.70 -27.57 -3.43
C PRO A 13 -57.84 -26.49 -4.04
N VAL A 14 -58.10 -25.24 -3.68
CA VAL A 14 -57.24 -24.09 -3.92
C VAL A 14 -55.90 -24.37 -3.23
N ALA A 15 -54.78 -24.36 -4.00
CA ALA A 15 -53.46 -24.49 -3.46
C ALA A 15 -53.21 -23.34 -2.49
N THR A 16 -53.15 -23.62 -1.22
CA THR A 16 -52.62 -22.74 -0.19
C THR A 16 -51.19 -22.45 -0.53
N ILE A 17 -50.85 -21.16 -0.67
CA ILE A 17 -49.48 -20.69 -0.78
C ILE A 17 -48.81 -21.11 0.53
N GLU A 18 -47.95 -22.13 0.46
CA GLU A 18 -47.09 -22.53 1.58
C GLU A 18 -46.25 -21.33 1.99
N ASP A 19 -46.39 -20.95 3.25
CA ASP A 19 -45.47 -20.03 3.92
C ASP A 19 -44.05 -20.54 3.72
N THR A 20 -43.24 -19.78 2.99
CA THR A 20 -41.81 -20.03 2.83
C THR A 20 -41.19 -19.93 4.22
N HIS A 21 -40.96 -21.06 4.87
CA HIS A 21 -40.17 -21.15 6.08
C HIS A 21 -38.74 -20.69 5.77
N TYR A 22 -38.39 -19.48 6.19
CA TYR A 22 -37.01 -19.07 6.28
C TYR A 22 -36.28 -20.07 7.17
N THR A 23 -35.19 -20.64 6.69
CA THR A 23 -34.31 -21.45 7.53
C THR A 23 -33.60 -20.54 8.53
N THR A 24 -33.18 -21.04 9.68
CA THR A 24 -32.39 -20.28 10.66
C THR A 24 -31.11 -19.70 10.05
N ALA A 25 -30.59 -20.29 8.98
CA ALA A 25 -29.48 -19.82 8.19
C ALA A 25 -29.81 -18.52 7.39
N ASP A 26 -31.02 -18.44 6.82
CA ASP A 26 -31.48 -17.27 6.06
C ASP A 26 -31.67 -16.04 6.96
N GLU A 27 -32.19 -16.23 8.18
CA GLU A 27 -32.32 -15.15 9.17
C GLU A 27 -30.97 -14.64 9.65
N THR A 28 -29.99 -15.51 9.79
CA THR A 28 -28.59 -15.12 10.15
C THR A 28 -27.96 -14.28 9.06
N LEU A 29 -28.07 -14.70 7.80
CA LEU A 29 -27.54 -13.97 6.65
C LEU A 29 -28.21 -12.59 6.48
N LEU A 30 -29.53 -12.49 6.68
CA LEU A 30 -30.21 -11.20 6.65
C LEU A 30 -29.70 -10.24 7.71
N THR A 31 -29.42 -10.74 8.91
CA THR A 31 -28.84 -9.96 10.00
C THR A 31 -27.42 -9.50 9.67
N GLU A 32 -26.61 -10.36 9.03
CA GLU A 32 -25.27 -10.01 8.57
C GLU A 32 -25.28 -8.91 7.49
N VAL A 33 -26.16 -9.03 6.49
CA VAL A 33 -26.33 -7.99 5.44
C VAL A 33 -26.71 -6.65 6.06
N GLN A 34 -27.63 -6.62 7.02
CA GLN A 34 -28.02 -5.40 7.74
C GLN A 34 -26.83 -4.81 8.53
N GLY A 35 -26.04 -5.67 9.17
CA GLY A 35 -24.84 -5.27 9.88
C GLY A 35 -23.78 -4.65 8.96
N ILE A 36 -23.61 -5.20 7.75
CA ILE A 36 -22.70 -4.67 6.73
C ILE A 36 -23.22 -3.32 6.21
N LEU A 37 -24.50 -3.19 5.90
CA LEU A 37 -25.14 -1.93 5.48
C LEU A 37 -24.92 -0.83 6.51
N HIS A 38 -25.14 -1.10 7.78
CA HIS A 38 -24.88 -0.12 8.84
C HIS A 38 -23.40 0.30 8.92
N LYS A 39 -22.47 -0.63 8.76
CA LYS A 39 -21.02 -0.30 8.69
C LYS A 39 -20.68 0.60 7.48
N VAL A 40 -21.27 0.32 6.32
CA VAL A 40 -21.10 1.13 5.11
C VAL A 40 -21.63 2.54 5.31
N GLU A 41 -22.84 2.69 5.84
CA GLU A 41 -23.45 4.00 6.11
C GLU A 41 -22.63 4.85 7.08
N THR A 42 -22.12 4.23 8.15
CA THR A 42 -21.33 4.93 9.18
C THR A 42 -19.85 5.13 8.80
N SER A 43 -19.39 4.50 7.72
CA SER A 43 -17.98 4.56 7.27
C SER A 43 -17.61 5.89 6.63
N SER A 44 -16.31 6.06 6.37
CA SER A 44 -15.74 7.21 5.65
C SER A 44 -15.72 7.04 4.12
N LEU A 45 -16.44 6.07 3.57
CA LEU A 45 -16.54 5.84 2.13
C LEU A 45 -17.09 7.07 1.39
N PRO A 46 -16.65 7.34 0.13
CA PRO A 46 -17.27 8.31 -0.73
C PRO A 46 -18.77 8.05 -0.92
N ALA A 47 -19.59 9.12 -1.05
CA ALA A 47 -21.03 8.99 -1.12
C ALA A 47 -21.51 8.11 -2.30
N SER A 48 -20.92 8.31 -3.49
CA SER A 48 -21.21 7.50 -4.67
C SER A 48 -20.90 6.01 -4.47
N LEU A 49 -19.79 5.70 -3.79
CA LEU A 49 -19.41 4.32 -3.50
C LEU A 49 -20.34 3.68 -2.44
N LYS A 50 -20.82 4.47 -1.47
CA LYS A 50 -21.84 3.99 -0.51
C LYS A 50 -23.13 3.59 -1.22
N GLU A 51 -23.60 4.40 -2.17
CA GLU A 51 -24.80 4.12 -2.97
C GLU A 51 -24.63 2.82 -3.79
N GLU A 52 -23.49 2.68 -4.50
CA GLU A 52 -23.18 1.49 -5.30
C GLU A 52 -23.14 0.21 -4.44
N VAL A 53 -22.49 0.27 -3.29
CA VAL A 53 -22.42 -0.86 -2.34
C VAL A 53 -23.80 -1.18 -1.77
N ALA A 54 -24.59 -0.16 -1.42
CA ALA A 54 -25.95 -0.36 -0.91
C ALA A 54 -26.86 -1.03 -1.96
N GLU A 55 -26.80 -0.60 -3.22
CA GLU A 55 -27.53 -1.24 -4.32
C GLU A 55 -27.10 -2.71 -4.54
N THR A 56 -25.80 -2.98 -4.44
CA THR A 56 -25.25 -4.32 -4.59
C THR A 56 -25.76 -5.23 -3.46
N LEU A 57 -25.75 -4.78 -2.21
CA LEU A 57 -26.29 -5.52 -1.07
C LEU A 57 -27.80 -5.71 -1.17
N GLN A 58 -28.55 -4.74 -1.68
CA GLN A 58 -29.99 -4.91 -1.91
C GLN A 58 -30.28 -5.93 -3.02
N ARG A 59 -29.48 -5.98 -4.08
CA ARG A 59 -29.58 -7.02 -5.14
C ARG A 59 -29.30 -8.39 -4.55
N LEU A 60 -28.22 -8.52 -3.78
CA LEU A 60 -27.89 -9.77 -3.07
C LEU A 60 -29.03 -10.22 -2.15
N ASN A 61 -29.56 -9.33 -1.31
CA ASN A 61 -30.66 -9.63 -0.41
C ASN A 61 -31.92 -10.14 -1.14
N ARG A 62 -32.22 -9.60 -2.33
CA ARG A 62 -33.32 -10.12 -3.18
C ARG A 62 -33.03 -11.49 -3.76
N ALA A 63 -31.77 -11.72 -4.16
CA ALA A 63 -31.33 -12.98 -4.76
C ALA A 63 -31.29 -14.13 -3.75
N MET A 64 -30.91 -13.85 -2.48
CA MET A 64 -30.84 -14.84 -1.39
C MET A 64 -32.17 -15.54 -1.12
N LYS A 65 -33.29 -14.94 -1.51
CA LYS A 65 -34.64 -15.58 -1.38
C LYS A 65 -34.82 -16.80 -2.31
N HIS A 66 -33.88 -17.11 -3.20
CA HIS A 66 -34.04 -18.12 -4.25
C HIS A 66 -32.97 -19.23 -4.29
N ALA A 67 -32.28 -19.52 -3.17
CA ALA A 67 -31.29 -20.58 -2.98
C ALA A 67 -29.95 -20.47 -3.79
N PHE A 68 -28.83 -20.89 -3.15
CA PHE A 68 -27.47 -21.02 -3.71
C PHE A 68 -26.60 -19.75 -3.89
N TYR A 69 -26.65 -18.76 -2.98
CA TYR A 69 -25.83 -17.53 -3.09
C TYR A 69 -24.69 -17.40 -2.05
N GLN A 70 -24.31 -18.47 -1.38
CA GLN A 70 -23.29 -18.38 -0.31
C GLN A 70 -21.94 -17.90 -0.85
N THR A 71 -21.49 -18.41 -2.00
CA THR A 71 -20.22 -18.00 -2.63
C THR A 71 -20.25 -16.53 -3.04
N GLU A 72 -21.34 -16.07 -3.66
CA GLU A 72 -21.50 -14.66 -4.07
C GLU A 72 -21.53 -13.73 -2.85
N PHE A 73 -22.18 -14.16 -1.76
CA PHE A 73 -22.19 -13.43 -0.50
C PHE A 73 -20.77 -13.28 0.08
N GLU A 74 -19.98 -14.34 0.11
CA GLU A 74 -18.61 -14.32 0.61
C GLU A 74 -17.72 -13.39 -0.23
N GLU A 75 -17.83 -13.43 -1.56
CA GLU A 75 -17.09 -12.55 -2.48
C GLU A 75 -17.46 -11.08 -2.29
N ILE A 76 -18.75 -10.75 -2.21
CA ILE A 76 -19.23 -9.39 -1.98
C ILE A 76 -18.79 -8.89 -0.59
N THR A 77 -18.89 -9.72 0.42
CA THR A 77 -18.46 -9.37 1.78
C THR A 77 -16.95 -9.13 1.86
N LYS A 78 -16.14 -9.96 1.19
CA LYS A 78 -14.71 -9.77 1.05
C LYS A 78 -14.38 -8.42 0.37
N TYR A 79 -15.08 -8.10 -0.70
CA TYR A 79 -14.93 -6.83 -1.42
C TYR A 79 -15.27 -5.62 -0.53
N ILE A 80 -16.42 -5.65 0.13
CA ILE A 80 -16.84 -4.58 1.04
C ILE A 80 -15.85 -4.43 2.21
N GLY A 81 -15.32 -5.54 2.72
CA GLY A 81 -14.28 -5.53 3.74
C GLY A 81 -13.04 -4.75 3.28
N TRP A 82 -12.61 -4.93 2.03
CA TRP A 82 -11.52 -4.13 1.45
C TRP A 82 -11.86 -2.64 1.40
N LEU A 83 -13.05 -2.28 0.94
CA LEU A 83 -13.50 -0.89 0.85
C LEU A 83 -13.53 -0.20 2.22
N LEU A 84 -14.04 -0.89 3.24
CA LEU A 84 -14.15 -0.36 4.61
C LEU A 84 -12.79 -0.19 5.29
N ASP A 85 -11.82 -1.05 4.97
CA ASP A 85 -10.48 -1.02 5.55
C ASP A 85 -9.55 0.02 4.89
N LEU A 86 -9.94 0.63 3.77
CA LEU A 86 -9.13 1.65 3.10
C LEU A 86 -9.23 3.01 3.81
N PRO A 87 -8.10 3.73 3.91
CA PRO A 87 -8.04 5.01 4.60
C PRO A 87 -8.52 6.17 3.70
N TRP A 88 -9.80 6.23 3.37
CA TRP A 88 -10.37 7.26 2.48
C TRP A 88 -10.10 8.69 2.96
N ASN A 89 -10.19 8.92 4.28
CA ASN A 89 -10.05 10.25 4.89
C ASN A 89 -9.03 10.28 6.04
N SER A 90 -8.48 9.13 6.46
CA SER A 90 -7.54 9.04 7.57
C SER A 90 -6.15 9.52 7.13
N ARG A 91 -5.56 10.45 7.88
CA ARG A 91 -4.24 11.04 7.60
C ARG A 91 -3.37 11.06 8.83
N SER A 92 -2.08 10.80 8.68
CA SER A 92 -1.10 11.17 9.68
C SER A 92 -0.82 12.68 9.61
N ARG A 93 -0.52 13.28 10.75
CA ARG A 93 -0.12 14.68 10.82
C ARG A 93 1.36 14.80 10.47
N ASP A 94 1.67 15.49 9.39
CA ASP A 94 3.04 15.65 8.93
C ASP A 94 3.87 16.49 9.90
N ASN A 95 5.09 16.01 10.15
CA ASN A 95 6.14 16.79 10.79
C ASN A 95 7.05 17.34 9.69
N LEU A 96 6.96 18.64 9.44
CA LEU A 96 7.78 19.35 8.44
C LEU A 96 8.89 20.20 9.08
N ASP A 97 9.34 19.79 10.28
CA ASP A 97 10.47 20.41 10.97
C ASP A 97 11.79 19.85 10.43
N THR A 98 12.48 20.65 9.61
CA THR A 98 13.74 20.27 8.98
C THR A 98 14.86 20.01 9.99
N GLN A 99 14.82 20.65 11.17
CA GLN A 99 15.82 20.42 12.23
C GLN A 99 15.64 19.02 12.84
N LYS A 100 14.41 18.64 13.16
CA LYS A 100 14.12 17.28 13.62
C LYS A 100 14.40 16.22 12.57
N ALA A 101 14.10 16.51 11.30
CA ALA A 101 14.44 15.62 10.21
C ALA A 101 15.94 15.38 10.14
N LYS A 102 16.77 16.44 10.28
CA LYS A 102 18.21 16.33 10.34
C LYS A 102 18.67 15.44 11.50
N GLU A 103 18.13 15.66 12.71
CA GLU A 103 18.47 14.85 13.88
C GLU A 103 18.17 13.37 13.68
N ILE A 104 17.03 13.03 13.06
CA ILE A 104 16.67 11.65 12.75
C ILE A 104 17.62 11.04 11.72
N LEU A 105 17.91 11.79 10.63
CA LEU A 105 18.83 11.32 9.60
C LEU A 105 20.25 11.11 10.15
N ASP A 106 20.73 12.00 11.01
CA ASP A 106 22.06 11.89 11.63
C ASP A 106 22.14 10.77 12.65
N LYS A 107 21.04 10.53 13.40
CA LYS A 107 20.92 9.41 14.33
C LYS A 107 20.94 8.05 13.63
N ASN A 108 20.30 7.96 12.46
CA ASN A 108 20.07 6.67 11.79
C ASN A 108 21.13 6.33 10.74
N HIS A 109 21.88 7.32 10.24
CA HIS A 109 22.83 7.15 9.13
C HIS A 109 24.15 7.84 9.39
N TYR A 110 25.23 7.07 9.25
CA TYR A 110 26.60 7.61 9.29
C TYR A 110 26.96 8.28 7.97
N GLY A 111 27.62 9.44 8.02
CA GLY A 111 28.05 10.19 6.83
C GLY A 111 26.87 10.58 5.94
N LEU A 112 27.05 10.44 4.62
CA LEU A 112 26.05 10.76 3.60
C LEU A 112 25.61 12.24 3.63
N ASP A 113 26.47 13.17 4.07
CA ASP A 113 26.10 14.56 4.38
C ASP A 113 25.43 15.26 3.19
N GLN A 114 25.99 15.12 1.98
CA GLN A 114 25.41 15.70 0.75
C GLN A 114 24.01 15.14 0.45
N ILE A 115 23.80 13.85 0.71
CA ILE A 115 22.50 13.18 0.48
C ILE A 115 21.49 13.65 1.52
N LYS A 116 21.89 13.73 2.78
CA LYS A 116 21.04 14.26 3.86
C LYS A 116 20.65 15.71 3.58
N GLU A 117 21.60 16.54 3.14
CA GLU A 117 21.33 17.93 2.76
C GLU A 117 20.30 18.00 1.64
N ARG A 118 20.45 17.18 0.60
CA ARG A 118 19.49 17.11 -0.51
C ARG A 118 18.08 16.68 -0.07
N ILE A 119 18.00 15.71 0.85
CA ILE A 119 16.72 15.30 1.46
C ILE A 119 16.11 16.47 2.25
N LEU A 120 16.90 17.18 3.03
CA LEU A 120 16.41 18.32 3.82
C LEU A 120 15.93 19.48 2.93
N GLU A 121 16.62 19.76 1.81
CA GLU A 121 16.17 20.72 0.80
C GLU A 121 14.81 20.30 0.23
N TYR A 122 14.66 19.02 -0.12
CA TYR A 122 13.41 18.48 -0.63
C TYR A 122 12.27 18.63 0.40
N LEU A 123 12.52 18.29 1.66
CA LEU A 123 11.54 18.45 2.75
C LEU A 123 11.19 19.93 2.99
N ALA A 124 12.14 20.84 2.84
CA ALA A 124 11.89 22.27 2.93
C ALA A 124 10.97 22.78 1.79
N VAL A 125 11.17 22.27 0.57
CA VAL A 125 10.29 22.56 -0.56
C VAL A 125 8.86 22.04 -0.28
N LEU A 126 8.72 20.82 0.22
CA LEU A 126 7.41 20.26 0.61
C LEU A 126 6.72 21.14 1.68
N LYS A 127 7.47 21.62 2.66
CA LYS A 127 6.95 22.54 3.68
C LYS A 127 6.40 23.81 3.06
N LEU A 128 7.18 24.46 2.17
CA LEU A 128 6.76 25.67 1.48
C LEU A 128 5.52 25.44 0.61
N GLN A 129 5.44 24.31 -0.08
CA GLN A 129 4.26 23.93 -0.87
C GLN A 129 3.02 23.75 0.02
N SER A 130 3.14 23.02 1.12
CA SER A 130 2.04 22.83 2.09
C SER A 130 1.55 24.16 2.70
N GLU A 131 2.44 25.12 2.97
CA GLU A 131 2.07 26.44 3.47
C GLU A 131 1.34 27.27 2.40
N ARG A 132 1.77 27.16 1.13
CA ARG A 132 1.13 27.87 0.01
C ARG A 132 -0.25 27.28 -0.36
N GLU A 133 -0.43 25.97 -0.29
CA GLU A 133 -1.72 25.32 -0.53
C GLU A 133 -2.78 25.74 0.49
N LYS A 134 -2.39 26.11 1.70
CA LYS A 134 -3.30 26.69 2.70
C LYS A 134 -3.77 28.10 2.37
N THR A 135 -3.01 28.82 1.54
CA THR A 135 -3.26 30.23 1.20
C THR A 135 -3.69 30.47 -0.23
N SER A 136 -3.56 29.48 -1.12
CA SER A 136 -3.82 29.60 -2.56
C SER A 136 -4.67 28.42 -3.07
N VAL A 137 -5.59 28.72 -4.00
CA VAL A 137 -6.45 27.73 -4.68
C VAL A 137 -5.69 26.90 -5.73
N VAL A 138 -4.46 27.29 -6.04
CA VAL A 138 -3.64 26.63 -7.07
C VAL A 138 -2.86 25.46 -6.45
N LYS A 139 -3.21 24.24 -6.83
CA LYS A 139 -2.36 23.06 -6.57
C LYS A 139 -1.04 23.25 -7.30
N LEU A 140 0.04 23.39 -6.57
CA LEU A 140 1.38 23.42 -7.15
C LEU A 140 1.73 22.03 -7.67
N SER A 141 2.37 21.98 -8.84
CA SER A 141 2.98 20.74 -9.35
C SER A 141 3.93 20.19 -8.30
N ARG A 142 3.74 18.91 -7.93
CA ARG A 142 4.60 18.26 -6.94
C ARG A 142 6.02 18.13 -7.51
N SER A 143 6.99 18.21 -6.62
CA SER A 143 8.39 17.93 -6.93
C SER A 143 8.55 16.51 -7.48
N SER A 144 9.62 16.30 -8.26
CA SER A 144 10.04 14.99 -8.74
C SER A 144 10.12 13.97 -7.59
N VAL A 145 9.93 12.70 -7.90
CA VAL A 145 9.99 11.62 -6.92
C VAL A 145 11.45 11.27 -6.61
N LEU A 146 11.82 11.17 -5.34
CA LEU A 146 13.18 10.78 -4.95
C LEU A 146 13.48 9.34 -5.39
N CYS A 147 14.62 9.13 -6.04
CA CYS A 147 15.09 7.81 -6.43
C CYS A 147 16.53 7.58 -5.96
N PHE A 148 16.70 6.64 -5.03
CA PHE A 148 18.01 6.25 -4.53
C PHE A 148 18.63 5.19 -5.44
N VAL A 149 19.77 5.51 -6.05
CA VAL A 149 20.48 4.61 -6.97
C VAL A 149 21.84 4.22 -6.40
N GLY A 150 22.10 2.94 -6.29
CA GLY A 150 23.39 2.45 -5.77
C GLY A 150 23.39 0.96 -5.51
N LEU A 151 24.55 0.41 -5.18
CA LEU A 151 24.71 -1.02 -4.95
C LEU A 151 23.82 -1.53 -3.79
N PRO A 152 23.51 -2.84 -3.77
CA PRO A 152 22.90 -3.46 -2.60
C PRO A 152 23.72 -3.18 -1.32
N GLY A 153 23.03 -2.94 -0.21
CA GLY A 153 23.71 -2.69 1.09
C GLY A 153 24.14 -1.25 1.33
N THR A 154 23.92 -0.29 0.41
CA THR A 154 24.25 1.13 0.61
C THR A 154 23.25 1.91 1.48
N GLY A 155 22.20 1.25 1.99
CA GLY A 155 21.26 1.90 2.92
C GLY A 155 20.05 2.56 2.26
N LYS A 156 19.72 2.29 0.99
CA LYS A 156 18.59 2.89 0.27
C LYS A 156 17.26 2.74 1.01
N THR A 157 16.92 1.53 1.40
CA THR A 157 15.67 1.21 2.11
C THR A 157 15.61 1.81 3.50
N SER A 158 16.73 1.79 4.24
CA SER A 158 16.79 2.42 5.57
C SER A 158 16.69 3.94 5.51
N LEU A 159 17.24 4.56 4.47
CA LEU A 159 17.14 6.00 4.26
C LEU A 159 15.68 6.42 3.96
N ALA A 160 14.99 5.66 3.10
CA ALA A 160 13.56 5.88 2.83
C ALA A 160 12.71 5.73 4.10
N PHE A 161 13.04 4.76 4.97
CA PHE A 161 12.38 4.62 6.27
C PHE A 161 12.62 5.83 7.17
N SER A 162 13.86 6.35 7.24
CA SER A 162 14.19 7.52 8.06
C SER A 162 13.52 8.80 7.55
N ILE A 163 13.27 8.92 6.24
CA ILE A 163 12.44 10.00 5.69
C ILE A 163 10.99 9.87 6.19
N ALA A 164 10.43 8.68 6.17
CA ALA A 164 9.07 8.44 6.68
C ALA A 164 8.99 8.77 8.18
N GLU A 165 9.98 8.37 8.97
CA GLU A 165 10.08 8.68 10.40
C GLU A 165 10.15 10.20 10.62
N SER A 166 10.96 10.92 9.85
CA SER A 166 11.11 12.37 9.95
C SER A 166 9.82 13.12 9.62
N LEU A 167 9.04 12.61 8.68
CA LEU A 167 7.72 13.13 8.31
C LEU A 167 6.60 12.71 9.29
N ALA A 168 6.87 11.81 10.22
CA ALA A 168 5.87 11.14 11.07
C ALA A 168 4.78 10.42 10.26
N ARG A 169 5.14 9.85 9.10
CA ARG A 169 4.26 9.09 8.22
C ARG A 169 4.49 7.59 8.36
N GLN A 170 3.45 6.80 8.09
CA GLN A 170 3.58 5.35 7.97
C GLN A 170 4.45 4.99 6.77
N PHE A 171 5.28 3.97 6.92
CA PHE A 171 6.17 3.47 5.87
C PHE A 171 5.72 2.11 5.36
N VAL A 172 5.63 1.96 4.05
CA VAL A 172 5.37 0.68 3.40
C VAL A 172 6.36 0.48 2.26
N ARG A 173 6.94 -0.72 2.20
CA ARG A 173 7.82 -1.15 1.12
C ARG A 173 7.05 -2.06 0.15
N ILE A 174 7.15 -1.77 -1.14
CA ILE A 174 6.67 -2.61 -2.24
C ILE A 174 7.89 -3.09 -3.03
N PRO A 175 8.27 -4.37 -2.94
CA PRO A 175 9.36 -4.92 -3.74
C PRO A 175 8.92 -5.05 -5.19
N MET A 176 9.64 -4.42 -6.11
CA MET A 176 9.41 -4.50 -7.56
C MET A 176 10.24 -5.58 -8.22
N GLY A 177 11.32 -6.01 -7.56
CA GLY A 177 12.20 -7.06 -8.08
C GLY A 177 11.45 -8.35 -8.37
N GLY A 178 11.59 -8.86 -9.60
CA GLY A 178 10.93 -10.08 -10.06
C GLY A 178 9.44 -9.95 -10.39
N MET A 179 8.84 -8.75 -10.31
CA MET A 179 7.47 -8.56 -10.77
C MET A 179 7.34 -8.85 -12.24
N SER A 180 6.34 -9.66 -12.61
CA SER A 180 6.11 -10.16 -13.97
C SER A 180 4.78 -9.69 -14.59
N SER A 181 3.99 -8.91 -13.87
CA SER A 181 2.69 -8.45 -14.37
C SER A 181 2.28 -7.12 -13.74
N PRO A 182 1.71 -6.19 -14.52
CA PRO A 182 1.12 -4.95 -14.01
C PRO A 182 -0.04 -5.20 -13.04
N LEU A 183 -0.68 -6.38 -13.10
CA LEU A 183 -1.73 -6.78 -12.17
C LEU A 183 -1.23 -6.91 -10.73
N ASN A 184 0.06 -7.13 -10.53
CA ASN A 184 0.65 -7.11 -9.18
C ASN A 184 0.45 -5.75 -8.49
N LEU A 185 0.55 -4.64 -9.25
CA LEU A 185 0.34 -3.29 -8.74
C LEU A 185 -1.13 -2.85 -8.77
N ARG A 186 -1.86 -3.21 -9.86
CA ARG A 186 -3.22 -2.75 -10.14
C ARG A 186 -4.33 -3.69 -9.67
N GLY A 187 -3.99 -4.90 -9.18
CA GLY A 187 -4.99 -5.89 -8.82
C GLY A 187 -5.59 -6.64 -10.01
N GLN A 188 -6.44 -7.59 -9.71
CA GLN A 188 -7.14 -8.42 -10.70
C GLN A 188 -8.63 -8.11 -10.67
N PRO A 189 -9.30 -8.02 -11.85
CA PRO A 189 -10.75 -7.85 -11.91
C PRO A 189 -11.49 -8.93 -11.10
N ARG A 190 -12.52 -8.54 -10.36
CA ARG A 190 -13.30 -9.43 -9.48
C ARG A 190 -13.97 -10.62 -10.19
N ALA A 191 -14.07 -10.58 -11.52
CA ALA A 191 -14.59 -11.69 -12.31
C ALA A 191 -13.66 -12.92 -12.35
N TYR A 192 -12.40 -12.79 -11.93
CA TYR A 192 -11.48 -13.91 -11.86
C TYR A 192 -11.56 -14.61 -10.49
N PRO A 193 -11.48 -15.95 -10.47
CA PRO A 193 -11.38 -16.69 -9.22
C PRO A 193 -10.17 -16.20 -8.39
N GLU A 194 -10.36 -16.10 -7.08
CA GLU A 194 -9.31 -15.66 -6.13
C GLU A 194 -8.73 -14.27 -6.42
N ALA A 195 -9.47 -13.41 -7.14
CA ALA A 195 -9.04 -12.04 -7.39
C ALA A 195 -8.72 -11.29 -6.08
N GLU A 196 -7.69 -10.46 -6.15
CA GLU A 196 -7.25 -9.62 -5.03
C GLU A 196 -6.84 -8.22 -5.51
N PRO A 197 -6.92 -7.20 -4.63
CA PRO A 197 -6.37 -5.89 -4.91
C PRO A 197 -4.87 -5.93 -5.16
N GLY A 198 -4.38 -4.95 -5.91
CA GLY A 198 -2.96 -4.75 -6.17
C GLY A 198 -2.17 -4.32 -4.93
N MET A 199 -0.84 -4.33 -5.07
CA MET A 199 0.06 -4.02 -3.95
C MET A 199 -0.06 -2.58 -3.48
N ILE A 200 -0.51 -1.64 -4.32
CA ILE A 200 -0.75 -0.24 -3.94
C ILE A 200 -1.90 -0.17 -2.92
N ILE A 201 -3.03 -0.79 -3.23
CA ILE A 201 -4.19 -0.85 -2.33
C ILE A 201 -3.86 -1.63 -1.05
N LYS A 202 -3.13 -2.74 -1.17
CA LYS A 202 -2.64 -3.50 -0.01
C LYS A 202 -1.71 -2.66 0.88
N ALA A 203 -0.88 -1.81 0.28
CA ALA A 203 0.01 -0.90 1.01
C ALA A 203 -0.79 0.16 1.78
N LEU A 204 -1.80 0.78 1.17
CA LEU A 204 -2.69 1.75 1.82
C LEU A 204 -3.46 1.12 2.99
N ARG A 205 -4.02 -0.08 2.79
CA ARG A 205 -4.68 -0.83 3.86
C ARG A 205 -3.73 -1.11 5.03
N ARG A 206 -2.47 -1.49 4.76
CA ARG A 206 -1.46 -1.71 5.80
C ARG A 206 -1.07 -0.43 6.53
N ALA A 207 -0.94 0.67 5.79
CA ALA A 207 -0.59 1.98 6.34
C ALA A 207 -1.70 2.59 7.20
N GLN A 208 -2.96 2.27 6.93
CA GLN A 208 -4.15 2.86 7.58
C GLN A 208 -4.21 4.39 7.50
N THR A 209 -3.42 4.99 6.60
CA THR A 209 -3.39 6.43 6.32
C THR A 209 -3.33 6.70 4.82
N LYS A 210 -3.94 7.81 4.39
CA LYS A 210 -4.01 8.25 2.99
C LYS A 210 -2.66 8.82 2.50
N ASN A 211 -1.81 9.29 3.42
CA ASN A 211 -0.54 9.96 3.15
C ASN A 211 0.71 9.18 3.62
N PRO A 212 0.82 7.86 3.40
CA PRO A 212 2.01 7.12 3.76
C PRO A 212 3.21 7.48 2.89
N VAL A 213 4.39 7.05 3.31
CA VAL A 213 5.57 6.93 2.45
C VAL A 213 5.58 5.51 1.87
N ILE A 214 5.55 5.40 0.55
CA ILE A 214 5.64 4.11 -0.15
C ILE A 214 6.97 4.04 -0.90
N LEU A 215 7.80 3.09 -0.52
CA LEU A 215 9.04 2.76 -1.23
C LEU A 215 8.75 1.71 -2.31
N LEU A 216 8.92 2.09 -3.57
CA LEU A 216 8.97 1.19 -4.72
C LEU A 216 10.41 0.70 -4.87
N ASP A 217 10.70 -0.48 -4.32
CA ASP A 217 12.08 -0.96 -4.14
C ASP A 217 12.53 -1.83 -5.31
N GLU A 218 13.75 -1.56 -5.83
CA GLU A 218 14.37 -2.28 -6.95
C GLU A 218 13.56 -2.17 -8.26
N ILE A 219 13.17 -0.94 -8.65
CA ILE A 219 12.40 -0.69 -9.89
C ILE A 219 13.16 -1.08 -11.17
N ASP A 220 14.47 -1.28 -11.10
CA ASP A 220 15.33 -1.74 -12.19
C ASP A 220 15.40 -3.26 -12.34
N SER A 221 14.83 -4.01 -11.40
CA SER A 221 14.93 -5.47 -11.30
C SER A 221 13.62 -6.19 -11.63
N ILE A 222 12.76 -5.57 -12.42
CA ILE A 222 11.52 -6.13 -12.96
C ILE A 222 11.84 -7.35 -13.84
N ALA A 223 10.95 -8.35 -13.87
CA ALA A 223 11.13 -9.54 -14.67
C ALA A 223 11.21 -9.21 -16.17
N GLU A 224 12.08 -9.93 -16.89
CA GLU A 224 12.29 -9.76 -18.33
C GLU A 224 10.97 -9.92 -19.10
N GLY A 225 10.68 -8.97 -19.97
CA GLY A 225 9.46 -8.93 -20.79
C GLY A 225 8.25 -8.23 -20.14
N ALA A 226 8.31 -7.88 -18.84
CA ALA A 226 7.27 -7.15 -18.16
C ALA A 226 7.60 -5.66 -17.94
N GLU A 227 8.79 -5.22 -18.33
CA GLU A 227 9.32 -3.88 -18.04
C GLU A 227 8.43 -2.78 -18.62
N SER A 228 8.03 -2.92 -19.89
CA SER A 228 7.20 -1.90 -20.57
C SER A 228 5.88 -1.65 -19.85
N ASP A 229 5.18 -2.72 -19.48
CA ASP A 229 3.86 -2.64 -18.88
C ASP A 229 3.92 -2.11 -17.44
N LEU A 230 4.91 -2.58 -16.66
CA LEU A 230 5.11 -2.11 -15.30
C LEU A 230 5.62 -0.68 -15.25
N MET A 231 6.49 -0.26 -16.19
CA MET A 231 6.90 1.14 -16.34
C MET A 231 5.72 2.04 -16.70
N GLY A 232 4.73 1.56 -17.47
CA GLY A 232 3.49 2.27 -17.73
C GLY A 232 2.68 2.52 -16.46
N VAL A 233 2.58 1.52 -15.56
CA VAL A 233 1.93 1.72 -14.25
C VAL A 233 2.72 2.67 -13.36
N LEU A 234 4.05 2.57 -13.37
CA LEU A 234 4.90 3.51 -12.62
C LEU A 234 4.72 4.94 -13.09
N LEU A 235 4.59 5.19 -14.39
CA LEU A 235 4.31 6.52 -14.93
C LEU A 235 3.05 7.12 -14.33
N GLU A 236 1.96 6.35 -14.24
CA GLU A 236 0.72 6.80 -13.64
C GLU A 236 0.85 7.06 -12.12
N LEU A 237 1.54 6.18 -11.40
CA LEU A 237 1.76 6.33 -9.96
C LEU A 237 2.62 7.56 -9.61
N LEU A 238 3.65 7.82 -10.42
CA LEU A 238 4.62 8.88 -10.17
C LEU A 238 4.22 10.24 -10.77
N ASP A 239 3.17 10.27 -11.59
CA ASP A 239 2.63 11.49 -12.18
C ASP A 239 1.56 12.09 -11.27
N PRO A 240 1.75 13.30 -10.71
CA PRO A 240 0.79 13.93 -9.81
C PRO A 240 -0.58 14.23 -10.45
N GLU A 241 -0.64 14.37 -11.77
CA GLU A 241 -1.91 14.63 -12.48
C GLU A 241 -2.72 13.35 -12.63
N GLN A 242 -2.05 12.20 -12.80
CA GLN A 242 -2.71 10.91 -13.04
C GLN A 242 -3.00 10.16 -11.74
N ASN A 243 -2.09 10.23 -10.75
CA ASN A 243 -2.22 9.44 -9.52
C ASN A 243 -3.37 9.87 -8.61
N SER A 244 -3.97 11.04 -8.84
CA SER A 244 -5.16 11.51 -8.11
C SER A 244 -6.43 10.69 -8.40
N ALA A 245 -6.42 9.87 -9.45
CA ALA A 245 -7.53 9.01 -9.86
C ALA A 245 -7.06 7.59 -10.19
N PHE A 246 -6.12 7.07 -9.40
CA PHE A 246 -5.61 5.71 -9.58
C PHE A 246 -6.71 4.67 -9.43
N THR A 247 -6.87 3.81 -10.43
CA THR A 247 -7.89 2.75 -10.42
C THR A 247 -7.22 1.38 -10.27
N ASP A 248 -7.51 0.72 -9.16
CA ASP A 248 -7.22 -0.70 -8.95
C ASP A 248 -8.34 -1.54 -9.55
N TYR A 249 -8.01 -2.59 -10.28
CA TYR A 249 -9.01 -3.38 -11.02
C TYR A 249 -9.92 -4.23 -10.12
N TYR A 250 -9.48 -4.52 -8.88
CA TYR A 250 -10.32 -5.22 -7.91
C TYR A 250 -11.29 -4.26 -7.23
N ILE A 251 -10.78 -3.09 -6.82
CA ILE A 251 -11.58 -2.06 -6.15
C ILE A 251 -12.55 -1.42 -7.14
N ASP A 252 -12.12 -1.22 -8.40
CA ASP A 252 -12.89 -0.64 -9.51
C ASP A 252 -13.52 0.73 -9.15
N TYR A 253 -12.81 1.48 -8.34
CA TYR A 253 -13.16 2.83 -7.93
C TYR A 253 -11.88 3.69 -7.81
N PRO A 254 -11.86 4.92 -8.31
CA PRO A 254 -10.68 5.75 -8.27
C PRO A 254 -10.29 6.11 -6.83
N PHE A 255 -9.04 5.87 -6.48
CA PHE A 255 -8.45 6.25 -5.21
C PHE A 255 -7.42 7.37 -5.43
N ASP A 256 -7.54 8.45 -4.66
CA ASP A 256 -6.63 9.58 -4.74
C ASP A 256 -5.31 9.29 -4.00
N LEU A 257 -4.24 9.01 -4.77
CA LEU A 257 -2.88 8.79 -4.28
C LEU A 257 -2.06 10.08 -4.19
N SER A 258 -2.66 11.23 -4.47
CA SER A 258 -1.95 12.50 -4.54
C SER A 258 -1.24 12.90 -3.24
N GLU A 259 -1.59 12.34 -2.10
CA GLU A 259 -0.94 12.59 -0.80
C GLU A 259 0.10 11.54 -0.43
N VAL A 260 0.19 10.44 -1.18
CA VAL A 260 1.22 9.42 -0.99
C VAL A 260 2.58 10.01 -1.35
N PHE A 261 3.56 9.78 -0.49
CA PHE A 261 4.94 10.15 -0.78
C PHE A 261 5.67 8.93 -1.35
N PHE A 262 5.79 8.89 -2.67
CA PHE A 262 6.54 7.83 -3.34
C PHE A 262 8.04 8.08 -3.25
N ILE A 263 8.79 7.03 -2.97
CA ILE A 263 10.25 6.97 -3.09
C ILE A 263 10.57 5.75 -3.94
N CYS A 264 11.54 5.87 -4.84
CA CYS A 264 12.03 4.76 -5.63
C CYS A 264 13.42 4.32 -5.17
N SER A 265 13.77 3.06 -5.37
CA SER A 265 15.14 2.59 -5.30
C SER A 265 15.50 1.78 -6.55
N ALA A 266 16.78 1.87 -6.94
CA ALA A 266 17.34 1.09 -8.04
C ALA A 266 18.79 0.72 -7.75
N ASN A 267 19.27 -0.36 -8.34
CA ASN A 267 20.67 -0.72 -8.32
C ASN A 267 21.40 -0.12 -9.54
N LYS A 268 20.69 -0.03 -10.67
CA LYS A 268 21.21 0.49 -11.96
C LYS A 268 20.14 1.35 -12.66
N ILE A 269 20.56 2.37 -13.38
CA ILE A 269 19.66 3.28 -14.11
C ILE A 269 19.23 2.68 -15.46
N GLY A 270 20.03 1.80 -16.06
CA GLY A 270 19.91 1.39 -17.47
C GLY A 270 18.60 0.68 -17.85
N ASN A 271 17.88 0.10 -16.89
CA ASN A 271 16.62 -0.62 -17.12
C ASN A 271 15.37 0.25 -16.88
N ILE A 272 15.55 1.53 -16.53
CA ILE A 272 14.46 2.47 -16.29
C ILE A 272 14.19 3.25 -17.57
N THR A 273 12.93 3.31 -18.01
CA THR A 273 12.58 4.06 -19.22
C THR A 273 12.79 5.56 -19.05
N ALA A 274 13.12 6.26 -20.15
CA ALA A 274 13.34 7.71 -20.13
C ALA A 274 12.14 8.47 -19.55
N ALA A 275 10.92 8.05 -19.87
CA ALA A 275 9.71 8.69 -19.38
C ALA A 275 9.53 8.59 -17.85
N VAL A 276 9.95 7.48 -17.24
CA VAL A 276 9.98 7.34 -15.77
C VAL A 276 11.13 8.17 -15.20
N MET A 277 12.30 8.13 -15.84
CA MET A 277 13.48 8.91 -15.42
C MET A 277 13.21 10.42 -15.33
N ASP A 278 12.42 10.97 -16.25
CA ASP A 278 12.06 12.40 -16.26
C ASP A 278 11.23 12.83 -15.04
N ARG A 279 10.65 11.87 -14.31
CA ARG A 279 9.87 12.10 -13.08
C ARG A 279 10.67 11.86 -11.81
N LEU A 280 11.88 11.33 -11.95
CA LEU A 280 12.70 10.94 -10.82
C LEU A 280 13.78 12.00 -10.53
N GLU A 281 13.97 12.32 -9.29
CA GLU A 281 15.14 13.00 -8.78
C GLU A 281 16.16 11.96 -8.31
N ILE A 282 17.20 11.76 -9.11
CA ILE A 282 18.19 10.71 -8.89
C ILE A 282 19.19 11.15 -7.82
N ILE A 283 19.30 10.35 -6.76
CA ILE A 283 20.28 10.48 -5.70
C ILE A 283 21.22 9.27 -5.75
N ILE A 284 22.46 9.50 -6.14
CA ILE A 284 23.46 8.42 -6.23
C ILE A 284 24.01 8.12 -4.84
N MET A 285 23.83 6.88 -4.40
CA MET A 285 24.34 6.37 -3.13
C MET A 285 25.78 5.91 -3.30
N PRO A 286 26.75 6.54 -2.64
CA PRO A 286 28.14 6.14 -2.72
C PRO A 286 28.40 4.79 -2.07
N ARG A 287 29.51 4.16 -2.43
CA ARG A 287 30.00 3.00 -1.69
C ARG A 287 30.64 3.48 -0.38
N TYR A 288 30.42 2.73 0.67
CA TYR A 288 31.10 2.95 1.94
C TYR A 288 32.56 2.48 1.85
N THR A 289 33.47 3.29 2.39
CA THR A 289 34.83 2.84 2.65
C THR A 289 34.84 1.79 3.76
N ASP A 290 35.99 1.11 3.94
CA ASP A 290 36.08 0.14 5.03
C ASP A 290 36.01 0.82 6.41
N GLU A 291 36.50 2.05 6.52
CA GLU A 291 36.39 2.86 7.73
C GLU A 291 34.92 3.21 8.01
N ASP A 292 34.17 3.64 6.99
CA ASP A 292 32.74 3.91 7.12
C ASP A 292 31.96 2.67 7.58
N LYS A 293 32.31 1.50 7.01
CA LYS A 293 31.68 0.23 7.38
C LYS A 293 31.93 -0.13 8.85
N ILE A 294 33.15 0.12 9.34
CA ILE A 294 33.49 -0.10 10.76
C ILE A 294 32.63 0.83 11.63
N HIS A 295 32.54 2.11 11.30
CA HIS A 295 31.72 3.07 12.03
C HIS A 295 30.24 2.67 12.00
N ILE A 296 29.73 2.31 10.84
CA ILE A 296 28.33 1.86 10.69
C ILE A 296 28.06 0.61 11.53
N ALA A 297 28.94 -0.38 11.46
CA ALA A 297 28.77 -1.63 12.21
C ALA A 297 28.82 -1.41 13.72
N ARG A 298 29.82 -0.62 14.20
CA ARG A 298 30.05 -0.38 15.62
C ARG A 298 29.00 0.55 16.25
N ASP A 299 28.74 1.67 15.60
CA ASP A 299 28.03 2.80 16.22
C ASP A 299 26.51 2.78 15.91
N TYR A 300 26.09 2.06 14.85
CA TYR A 300 24.70 2.01 14.39
C TYR A 300 24.10 0.60 14.40
N LEU A 301 24.79 -0.38 13.76
CA LEU A 301 24.21 -1.72 13.63
C LEU A 301 24.27 -2.52 14.94
N LEU A 302 25.42 -2.56 15.58
CA LEU A 302 25.59 -3.34 16.82
C LEU A 302 24.62 -2.88 17.93
N PRO A 303 24.48 -1.58 18.25
CA PRO A 303 23.54 -1.13 19.26
C PRO A 303 22.09 -1.51 18.93
N ARG A 304 21.69 -1.37 17.66
CA ARG A 304 20.35 -1.74 17.19
C ARG A 304 20.08 -3.24 17.31
N GLU A 305 21.04 -4.07 16.90
CA GLU A 305 20.89 -5.52 17.02
C GLU A 305 20.90 -5.98 18.47
N MET A 306 21.67 -5.34 19.35
CA MET A 306 21.62 -5.61 20.79
C MET A 306 20.25 -5.27 21.37
N GLU A 307 19.66 -4.15 20.98
CA GLU A 307 18.31 -3.74 21.40
C GLU A 307 17.26 -4.75 20.89
N ASN A 308 17.35 -5.17 19.64
CA ASN A 308 16.43 -6.15 19.02
C ASN A 308 16.41 -7.49 19.76
N VAL A 309 17.55 -7.94 20.28
CA VAL A 309 17.66 -9.18 21.06
C VAL A 309 17.53 -8.96 22.58
N GLY A 310 17.23 -7.74 23.02
CA GLY A 310 17.05 -7.40 24.43
C GLY A 310 18.34 -7.38 25.27
N LEU A 311 19.50 -7.23 24.63
CA LEU A 311 20.79 -7.15 25.32
C LEU A 311 21.12 -5.70 25.71
N LYS A 312 21.66 -5.51 26.91
CA LYS A 312 22.16 -4.19 27.32
C LYS A 312 23.50 -3.90 26.61
N PRO A 313 23.77 -2.63 26.23
CA PRO A 313 25.02 -2.24 25.54
C PRO A 313 26.31 -2.56 26.31
N THR A 314 26.21 -2.83 27.60
CA THR A 314 27.35 -3.16 28.47
C THR A 314 27.74 -4.63 28.46
N ILE A 315 26.91 -5.53 27.90
CA ILE A 315 27.12 -6.99 27.95
C ILE A 315 28.14 -7.45 26.92
N VAL A 316 28.15 -6.83 25.72
CA VAL A 316 29.08 -7.19 24.64
C VAL A 316 29.95 -5.99 24.32
N LYS A 317 31.25 -6.21 24.30
CA LYS A 317 32.23 -5.21 23.87
C LYS A 317 33.21 -5.90 22.92
N PHE A 318 33.42 -5.29 21.78
CA PHE A 318 34.45 -5.70 20.82
C PHE A 318 35.68 -4.82 21.00
N SER A 319 36.89 -5.41 20.93
CA SER A 319 38.11 -4.62 20.85
C SER A 319 38.28 -4.03 19.46
N GLU A 320 38.98 -2.91 19.34
CA GLU A 320 39.09 -2.16 18.08
C GLU A 320 39.75 -2.97 16.95
N ASP A 321 40.66 -3.88 17.29
CA ASP A 321 41.36 -4.77 16.36
C ASP A 321 40.46 -5.85 15.73
N VAL A 322 39.29 -6.11 16.29
CA VAL A 322 38.35 -7.13 15.78
C VAL A 322 37.52 -6.59 14.59
N TRP A 323 37.22 -5.28 14.57
CA TRP A 323 36.34 -4.68 13.56
C TRP A 323 36.77 -4.90 12.12
N PRO A 324 38.06 -4.72 11.74
CA PRO A 324 38.54 -4.99 10.39
C PRO A 324 38.31 -6.45 9.96
N HIS A 325 38.34 -7.40 10.89
CA HIS A 325 38.10 -8.82 10.62
C HIS A 325 36.62 -9.13 10.44
N ILE A 326 35.74 -8.44 11.19
CA ILE A 326 34.28 -8.56 11.02
C ILE A 326 33.86 -8.03 9.65
N ILE A 327 34.40 -6.88 9.23
CA ILE A 327 34.02 -6.21 8.00
C ILE A 327 34.55 -6.95 6.75
N LYS A 328 35.70 -7.59 6.85
CA LYS A 328 36.34 -8.32 5.74
C LYS A 328 36.56 -9.79 6.07
N PRO A 329 35.50 -10.57 6.33
CA PRO A 329 35.68 -11.97 6.55
C PRO A 329 36.25 -12.62 5.29
N PHE A 330 37.36 -13.36 5.43
CA PHE A 330 37.98 -14.11 4.33
C PHE A 330 38.55 -13.30 3.17
N GLY A 331 38.84 -12.00 3.34
CA GLY A 331 39.52 -11.17 2.30
C GLY A 331 38.61 -10.69 1.17
N TYR A 332 37.30 -10.89 1.24
CA TYR A 332 36.36 -10.35 0.26
C TYR A 332 35.79 -9.01 0.70
N VAL A 333 35.68 -8.07 -0.24
CA VAL A 333 34.94 -6.83 -0.03
C VAL A 333 33.45 -7.14 -0.17
N ILE A 334 32.75 -7.22 0.94
CA ILE A 334 31.30 -7.43 0.96
C ILE A 334 30.66 -6.14 1.42
N ASP A 335 29.70 -5.62 0.67
CA ASP A 335 28.86 -4.53 1.15
C ASP A 335 28.03 -5.02 2.35
N ILE A 336 27.97 -4.22 3.40
CA ILE A 336 27.19 -4.57 4.61
C ILE A 336 25.70 -4.56 4.23
N ARG A 337 25.06 -5.69 4.36
CA ARG A 337 23.61 -5.85 4.15
C ARG A 337 22.85 -5.62 5.42
#